data_d434098143ff1908e6fad8fee7d53968
#
_entry.id   d434098143ff1908e6fad8fee7d53968
#
_cell.length_a   1.000
_cell.length_b   1.000
_cell.length_c   1.000
_cell.angle_alpha   90.00
_cell.angle_beta   90.00
_cell.angle_gamma   90.00
#
_symmetry.space_group_name_H-M   'P 1'
#
loop_
_entity.id
_entity.type
_entity.pdbx_description
1 polymer ?
#
loop_
_entity_poly.entity_id
_entity_poly.type
_entity_poly.pdbx_seq_one_letter_code
_entity_poly.pdbx_strand_id
1 'polypeptide(L)'
;FLDMRTHFSKVYLTGERRKIEPRFIIESILKAAKKIGAKRLVIDPIAPLIYGGSKDDVLYVREFLREMVFAIERVGTITTIMTSEIPTGSKLLSRFGVEEFLASGIIVLGLEEIDGEIFRYMYVRKARWAPAKPIKFIFDIEPGMGIIIKGPLRRYI
;
A
#
# COMPACT_ATOMS: atom_id res chain seq x y z
N PHE A 1 -8.22 5.76 -13.93
CA PHE A 1 -8.78 5.27 -12.67
C PHE A 1 -9.48 3.93 -12.92
N LEU A 2 -9.14 2.89 -12.16
CA LEU A 2 -9.78 1.57 -12.20
C LEU A 2 -10.50 1.33 -10.87
N ASP A 3 -11.83 1.42 -10.87
CA ASP A 3 -12.63 1.10 -9.68
C ASP A 3 -12.92 -0.41 -9.63
N MET A 4 -12.23 -1.09 -8.75
CA MET A 4 -12.39 -2.54 -8.57
C MET A 4 -13.63 -2.91 -7.75
N ARG A 5 -14.31 -1.97 -7.09
CA ARG A 5 -15.53 -2.24 -6.29
C ARG A 5 -16.64 -2.88 -7.11
N THR A 6 -16.81 -2.46 -8.35
CA THR A 6 -17.82 -3.02 -9.27
C THR A 6 -17.51 -4.47 -9.67
N HIS A 7 -16.25 -4.87 -9.70
CA HIS A 7 -15.85 -6.24 -9.95
C HIS A 7 -16.11 -7.13 -8.73
N PHE A 8 -15.82 -6.62 -7.53
CA PHE A 8 -16.06 -7.33 -6.28
C PHE A 8 -17.54 -7.46 -5.94
N SER A 9 -18.37 -6.41 -6.17
CA SER A 9 -19.80 -6.44 -5.86
C SER A 9 -20.53 -7.56 -6.61
N LYS A 10 -20.20 -7.83 -7.86
CA LYS A 10 -20.78 -8.94 -8.63
C LYS A 10 -20.49 -10.31 -8.02
N VAL A 11 -19.33 -10.50 -7.43
CA VAL A 11 -18.91 -11.74 -6.77
C VAL A 11 -19.59 -11.91 -5.41
N TYR A 12 -19.81 -10.81 -4.69
CA TYR A 12 -20.49 -10.85 -3.38
C TYR A 12 -22.00 -11.05 -3.49
N LEU A 13 -22.64 -10.54 -4.56
CA LEU A 13 -24.09 -10.63 -4.75
C LEU A 13 -24.57 -12.02 -5.19
N THR A 14 -23.69 -12.84 -5.76
CA THR A 14 -24.07 -14.19 -6.23
C THR A 14 -24.01 -15.25 -5.14
N GLY A 15 -23.67 -14.89 -3.88
CA GLY A 15 -23.62 -15.83 -2.76
C GLY A 15 -22.55 -16.94 -2.86
N GLU A 16 -21.96 -17.11 -4.02
CA GLU A 16 -20.81 -17.96 -4.22
C GLU A 16 -19.56 -17.21 -3.74
N ARG A 17 -19.13 -17.50 -2.52
CA ARG A 17 -17.79 -17.15 -2.03
C ARG A 17 -16.72 -17.95 -2.80
N ARG A 18 -16.69 -17.81 -4.11
CA ARG A 18 -15.53 -18.28 -4.88
C ARG A 18 -14.35 -17.47 -4.41
N LYS A 19 -13.36 -18.14 -3.86
CA LYS A 19 -12.02 -17.56 -3.64
C LYS A 19 -11.61 -16.96 -4.98
N ILE A 20 -11.62 -15.64 -5.09
CA ILE A 20 -11.09 -14.99 -6.30
C ILE A 20 -9.61 -15.33 -6.27
N GLU A 21 -9.15 -16.08 -7.25
CA GLU A 21 -7.74 -16.43 -7.32
C GLU A 21 -6.91 -15.16 -7.45
N PRO A 22 -5.84 -15.01 -6.65
CA PRO A 22 -4.92 -13.87 -6.69
C PRO A 22 -4.52 -13.52 -8.13
N ARG A 23 -4.25 -14.54 -8.91
CA ARG A 23 -3.83 -14.43 -10.30
C ARG A 23 -4.80 -13.64 -11.17
N PHE A 24 -6.09 -13.86 -11.02
CA PHE A 24 -7.10 -13.14 -11.81
C PHE A 24 -7.11 -11.64 -11.52
N ILE A 25 -6.97 -11.25 -10.25
CA ILE A 25 -6.90 -9.85 -9.83
C ILE A 25 -5.64 -9.20 -10.41
N ILE A 26 -4.51 -9.85 -10.24
CA ILE A 26 -3.20 -9.37 -10.69
C ILE A 26 -3.19 -9.19 -12.21
N GLU A 27 -3.65 -10.18 -12.96
CA GLU A 27 -3.74 -10.12 -14.42
C GLU A 27 -4.66 -8.99 -14.89
N SER A 28 -5.80 -8.78 -14.21
CA SER A 28 -6.73 -7.70 -14.54
C SER A 28 -6.10 -6.32 -14.36
N ILE A 29 -5.39 -6.09 -13.26
CA ILE A 29 -4.67 -4.85 -12.98
C ILE A 29 -3.59 -4.60 -14.03
N LEU A 30 -2.74 -5.60 -14.28
CA LEU A 30 -1.64 -5.47 -15.23
C LEU A 30 -2.12 -5.30 -16.67
N LYS A 31 -3.21 -5.97 -17.06
CA LYS A 31 -3.84 -5.79 -18.37
C LYS A 31 -4.38 -4.37 -18.55
N ALA A 32 -5.03 -3.83 -17.51
CA ALA A 32 -5.50 -2.44 -17.53
C ALA A 32 -4.35 -1.44 -17.63
N ALA A 33 -3.29 -1.63 -16.83
CA ALA A 33 -2.10 -0.80 -16.86
C ALA A 33 -1.41 -0.84 -18.24
N LYS A 34 -1.28 -2.02 -18.82
CA LYS A 34 -0.70 -2.21 -20.17
C LYS A 34 -1.53 -1.52 -21.25
N LYS A 35 -2.87 -1.61 -21.18
CA LYS A 35 -3.79 -1.01 -22.15
C LYS A 35 -3.59 0.51 -22.32
N ILE A 36 -3.24 1.19 -21.23
CA ILE A 36 -3.03 2.65 -21.23
C ILE A 36 -1.54 3.05 -21.25
N GLY A 37 -0.63 2.08 -21.38
CA GLY A 37 0.82 2.34 -21.37
C GLY A 37 1.33 2.91 -20.03
N ALA A 38 0.70 2.53 -18.90
CA ALA A 38 1.04 3.08 -17.59
C ALA A 38 2.51 2.79 -17.22
N LYS A 39 3.18 3.81 -16.69
CA LYS A 39 4.53 3.72 -16.10
C LYS A 39 4.50 3.76 -14.59
N ARG A 40 3.38 4.16 -14.01
CA ARG A 40 3.15 4.26 -12.57
C ARG A 40 1.82 3.62 -12.25
N LEU A 41 1.81 2.81 -11.20
CA LEU A 41 0.61 2.12 -10.69
C LEU A 41 0.45 2.49 -9.22
N VAL A 42 -0.74 2.89 -8.83
CA VAL A 42 -1.12 3.10 -7.43
C VAL A 42 -2.24 2.14 -7.09
N ILE A 43 -2.09 1.40 -5.99
CA ILE A 43 -3.10 0.50 -5.44
C ILE A 43 -3.47 1.03 -4.05
N ASP A 44 -4.69 1.54 -3.91
CA ASP A 44 -5.14 2.24 -2.70
C ASP A 44 -6.55 1.78 -2.25
N PRO A 45 -6.61 1.05 -1.14
CA PRO A 45 -5.54 0.29 -0.48
C PRO A 45 -5.44 -1.16 -1.02
N ILE A 46 -4.38 -1.88 -0.59
CA ILE A 46 -4.15 -3.28 -0.97
C ILE A 46 -5.13 -4.24 -0.27
N ALA A 47 -5.56 -3.91 0.94
CA ALA A 47 -6.36 -4.80 1.79
C ALA A 47 -7.64 -5.33 1.12
N PRO A 48 -8.48 -4.53 0.42
CA PRO A 48 -9.67 -5.03 -0.25
C PRO A 48 -9.40 -6.06 -1.35
N LEU A 49 -8.21 -6.06 -1.96
CA LEU A 49 -7.84 -7.02 -3.01
C LEU A 49 -7.58 -8.41 -2.44
N ILE A 50 -7.26 -8.49 -1.16
CA ILE A 50 -6.93 -9.74 -0.46
C ILE A 50 -8.19 -10.38 0.17
N TYR A 51 -9.33 -9.68 0.11
CA TYR A 51 -10.59 -10.16 0.68
C TYR A 51 -11.17 -11.33 -0.13
N GLY A 52 -10.95 -12.53 0.37
CA GLY A 52 -11.49 -13.77 -0.21
C GLY A 52 -11.09 -15.01 0.58
N GLY A 53 -10.07 -14.89 1.43
CA GLY A 53 -9.69 -15.88 2.43
C GLY A 53 -10.34 -15.61 3.79
N SER A 54 -10.25 -16.56 4.73
CA SER A 54 -10.56 -16.28 6.13
C SER A 54 -9.64 -15.16 6.62
N LYS A 55 -10.15 -14.26 7.49
CA LYS A 55 -9.40 -13.12 8.02
C LYS A 55 -8.05 -13.49 8.68
N ASP A 56 -7.85 -14.78 8.94
CA ASP A 56 -6.72 -15.32 9.69
C ASP A 56 -5.73 -16.10 8.80
N ASP A 57 -5.93 -16.14 7.48
CA ASP A 57 -5.05 -16.87 6.59
C ASP A 57 -3.87 -15.98 6.13
N VAL A 58 -2.93 -15.76 7.03
CA VAL A 58 -1.68 -15.03 6.77
C VAL A 58 -0.90 -15.65 5.60
N LEU A 59 -1.01 -16.96 5.41
CA LEU A 59 -0.34 -17.65 4.32
C LEU A 59 -0.91 -17.25 2.95
N TYR A 60 -2.23 -17.19 2.84
CA TYR A 60 -2.90 -16.72 1.62
C TYR A 60 -2.52 -15.27 1.29
N VAL A 61 -2.53 -14.38 2.31
CA VAL A 61 -2.11 -12.98 2.14
C VAL A 61 -0.67 -12.89 1.62
N ARG A 62 0.21 -13.68 2.21
CA ARG A 62 1.63 -13.72 1.83
C ARG A 62 1.83 -14.21 0.39
N GLU A 63 1.11 -15.24 -0.01
CA GLU A 63 1.16 -15.75 -1.38
C GLU A 63 0.61 -14.73 -2.37
N PHE A 64 -0.54 -14.12 -2.09
CA PHE A 64 -1.13 -13.08 -2.92
C PHE A 64 -0.15 -11.93 -3.16
N LEU A 65 0.41 -11.38 -2.08
CA LEU A 65 1.34 -10.27 -2.18
C LEU A 65 2.62 -10.66 -2.91
N ARG A 66 3.13 -11.87 -2.68
CA ARG A 66 4.31 -12.37 -3.37
C ARG A 66 4.07 -12.49 -4.88
N GLU A 67 2.95 -13.09 -5.28
CA GLU A 67 2.58 -13.20 -6.70
C GLU A 67 2.42 -11.84 -7.36
N MET A 68 1.79 -10.88 -6.66
CA MET A 68 1.62 -9.52 -7.16
C MET A 68 2.96 -8.82 -7.35
N VAL A 69 3.85 -8.87 -6.38
CA VAL A 69 5.19 -8.27 -6.47
C VAL A 69 5.97 -8.88 -7.63
N PHE A 70 6.01 -10.21 -7.76
CA PHE A 70 6.68 -10.88 -8.87
C PHE A 70 6.08 -10.53 -10.24
N ALA A 71 4.75 -10.44 -10.33
CA ALA A 71 4.09 -10.10 -11.59
C ALA A 71 4.44 -8.66 -12.02
N ILE A 72 4.48 -7.72 -11.08
CA ILE A 72 4.88 -6.33 -11.32
C ILE A 72 6.36 -6.25 -11.72
N GLU A 73 7.24 -6.93 -10.99
CA GLU A 73 8.68 -6.97 -11.29
C GLU A 73 8.98 -7.55 -12.67
N ARG A 74 8.25 -8.58 -13.10
CA ARG A 74 8.38 -9.14 -14.45
C ARG A 74 7.98 -8.17 -15.55
N VAL A 75 7.07 -7.23 -15.29
CA VAL A 75 6.76 -6.16 -16.27
C VAL A 75 7.95 -5.21 -16.40
N GLY A 76 8.69 -4.95 -15.32
CA GLY A 76 9.97 -4.23 -15.32
C GLY A 76 9.92 -2.75 -15.71
N THR A 77 8.76 -2.24 -16.13
CA THR A 77 8.60 -0.86 -16.65
C THR A 77 7.61 -0.03 -15.84
N ILE A 78 7.07 -0.59 -14.75
CA ILE A 78 6.06 0.06 -13.91
C ILE A 78 6.62 0.25 -12.50
N THR A 79 6.63 1.50 -12.02
CA THR A 79 6.84 1.79 -10.60
C THR A 79 5.50 1.71 -9.88
N THR A 80 5.43 0.92 -8.81
CA THR A 80 4.18 0.67 -8.09
C THR A 80 4.25 1.18 -6.66
N ILE A 81 3.20 1.88 -6.22
CA ILE A 81 2.95 2.26 -4.83
C ILE A 81 1.68 1.53 -4.38
N MET A 82 1.75 0.89 -3.22
CA MET A 82 0.60 0.26 -2.57
C MET A 82 0.41 0.89 -1.19
N THR A 83 -0.81 1.22 -0.82
CA THR A 83 -1.10 1.66 0.54
C THR A 83 -1.60 0.49 1.38
N SER A 84 -1.17 0.43 2.63
CA SER A 84 -1.64 -0.51 3.64
C SER A 84 -1.92 0.23 4.94
N GLU A 85 -3.04 -0.08 5.57
CA GLU A 85 -3.44 0.54 6.83
C GLU A 85 -2.63 -0.02 7.99
N ILE A 86 -2.27 0.83 8.94
CA ILE A 86 -1.78 0.42 10.25
C ILE A 86 -3.00 0.33 11.18
N PRO A 87 -3.38 -0.86 11.68
CA PRO A 87 -4.51 -0.99 12.58
C PRO A 87 -4.30 -0.20 13.89
N THR A 88 -5.31 0.51 14.34
CA THR A 88 -5.24 1.31 15.55
C THR A 88 -4.84 0.45 16.76
N GLY A 89 -3.85 0.91 17.53
CA GLY A 89 -3.31 0.19 18.68
C GLY A 89 -2.41 -1.00 18.35
N SER A 90 -2.17 -1.28 17.07
CA SER A 90 -1.27 -2.34 16.64
C SER A 90 0.20 -1.92 16.70
N LYS A 91 1.07 -2.89 16.97
CA LYS A 91 2.53 -2.74 16.81
C LYS A 91 3.00 -3.09 15.39
N LEU A 92 2.10 -3.57 14.53
CA LEU A 92 2.40 -3.88 13.14
C LEU A 92 2.55 -2.59 12.33
N LEU A 93 3.35 -2.64 11.27
CA LEU A 93 3.55 -1.52 10.34
C LEU A 93 2.64 -1.58 9.12
N SER A 94 1.85 -2.65 9.02
CA SER A 94 0.91 -2.89 7.94
C SER A 94 -0.26 -3.72 8.45
N ARG A 95 -1.33 -3.83 7.65
CA ARG A 95 -2.55 -4.51 8.08
C ARG A 95 -2.35 -5.99 8.39
N PHE A 96 -1.54 -6.67 7.61
CA PHE A 96 -1.32 -8.12 7.72
C PHE A 96 0.05 -8.49 8.31
N GLY A 97 0.96 -7.51 8.48
CA GLY A 97 2.31 -7.73 9.04
C GLY A 97 3.25 -8.51 8.13
N VAL A 98 2.93 -8.62 6.84
CA VAL A 98 3.75 -9.34 5.84
C VAL A 98 4.20 -8.45 4.68
N GLU A 99 3.52 -7.34 4.45
CA GLU A 99 3.78 -6.40 3.37
C GLU A 99 5.21 -5.85 3.43
N GLU A 100 5.70 -5.58 4.65
CA GLU A 100 7.04 -5.03 4.88
C GLU A 100 8.16 -5.94 4.39
N PHE A 101 7.95 -7.24 4.37
CA PHE A 101 8.98 -8.19 3.94
C PHE A 101 9.13 -8.18 2.41
N LEU A 102 8.06 -7.95 1.70
CA LEU A 102 8.00 -8.03 0.24
C LEU A 102 8.33 -6.69 -0.43
N ALA A 103 7.88 -5.58 0.14
CA ALA A 103 8.13 -4.25 -0.41
C ALA A 103 9.62 -3.93 -0.51
N SER A 104 10.05 -3.33 -1.64
CA SER A 104 11.41 -2.84 -1.86
C SER A 104 11.69 -1.52 -1.12
N GLY A 105 10.64 -0.71 -0.91
CA GLY A 105 10.66 0.51 -0.13
C GLY A 105 9.44 0.59 0.78
N ILE A 106 9.58 1.22 1.94
CA ILE A 106 8.49 1.44 2.90
C ILE A 106 8.58 2.87 3.38
N ILE A 107 7.49 3.60 3.18
CA ILE A 107 7.27 4.93 3.72
C ILE A 107 6.16 4.82 4.76
N VAL A 108 6.44 5.20 5.98
CA VAL A 108 5.45 5.22 7.07
C VAL A 108 4.93 6.63 7.24
N LEU A 109 3.60 6.75 7.32
CA LEU A 109 2.88 7.97 7.62
C LEU A 109 2.22 7.83 8.99
N GLY A 110 2.18 8.91 9.76
CA GLY A 110 1.53 8.90 11.06
C GLY A 110 1.22 10.30 11.57
N LEU A 111 0.67 10.33 12.78
CA LEU A 111 0.40 11.55 13.53
C LEU A 111 1.28 11.55 14.78
N GLU A 112 1.78 12.71 15.17
CA GLU A 112 2.55 12.94 16.40
C GLU A 112 1.94 14.14 17.12
N GLU A 113 1.73 14.01 18.42
CA GLU A 113 1.29 15.11 19.27
C GLU A 113 2.51 15.74 19.94
N ILE A 114 2.68 17.04 19.79
CA ILE A 114 3.77 17.83 20.37
C ILE A 114 3.14 19.09 20.95
N ASP A 115 3.28 19.31 22.26
CA ASP A 115 2.77 20.48 22.98
C ASP A 115 1.25 20.73 22.75
N GLY A 116 0.47 19.65 22.59
CA GLY A 116 -0.98 19.72 22.36
C GLY A 116 -1.38 19.96 20.90
N GLU A 117 -0.43 20.09 19.99
CA GLU A 117 -0.68 20.17 18.55
C GLU A 117 -0.40 18.84 17.86
N ILE A 118 -1.23 18.51 16.86
CA ILE A 118 -1.10 17.26 16.10
C ILE A 118 -0.43 17.54 14.76
N PHE A 119 0.71 16.89 14.53
CA PHE A 119 1.49 16.98 13.30
C PHE A 119 1.42 15.69 12.50
N ARG A 120 1.35 15.83 11.18
CA ARG A 120 1.56 14.69 10.27
C ARG A 120 3.05 14.47 10.07
N TYR A 121 3.49 13.22 10.21
CA TYR A 121 4.86 12.89 9.91
C TYR A 121 4.96 11.76 8.87
N MET A 122 6.09 11.73 8.18
CA MET A 122 6.51 10.61 7.35
C MET A 122 7.99 10.28 7.58
N TYR A 123 8.34 9.03 7.35
CA TYR A 123 9.74 8.61 7.27
C TYR A 123 9.92 7.39 6.38
N VAL A 124 11.12 7.28 5.78
CA VAL A 124 11.51 6.09 5.01
C VAL A 124 11.98 5.03 5.99
N ARG A 125 11.19 3.99 6.17
CA ARG A 125 11.49 2.84 7.03
C ARG A 125 12.45 1.87 6.37
N LYS A 126 12.31 1.68 5.04
CA LYS A 126 13.08 0.74 4.25
C LYS A 126 13.30 1.30 2.84
N ALA A 127 14.51 1.13 2.35
CA ALA A 127 14.84 1.31 0.94
C ALA A 127 15.95 0.31 0.60
N ARG A 128 15.66 -0.69 -0.25
CA ARG A 128 16.62 -1.76 -0.56
C ARG A 128 17.82 -1.26 -1.37
N TRP A 129 17.58 -0.26 -2.22
CA TRP A 129 18.56 0.18 -3.23
C TRP A 129 19.10 1.59 -2.98
N ALA A 130 18.80 2.17 -1.83
CA ALA A 130 19.25 3.51 -1.46
C ALA A 130 19.55 3.59 0.03
N PRO A 131 20.56 4.35 0.46
CA PRO A 131 20.79 4.63 1.87
C PRO A 131 19.63 5.46 2.41
N ALA A 132 18.90 4.91 3.38
CA ALA A 132 17.82 5.61 4.06
C ALA A 132 18.13 5.78 5.53
N LYS A 133 18.12 7.03 6.01
CA LYS A 133 18.14 7.33 7.44
C LYS A 133 16.68 7.44 7.90
N PRO A 134 16.25 6.72 8.96
CA PRO A 134 14.88 6.76 9.45
C PRO A 134 14.62 8.05 10.26
N ILE A 135 14.64 9.18 9.58
CA ILE A 135 14.33 10.50 10.15
C ILE A 135 12.86 10.80 9.84
N LYS A 136 12.08 11.13 10.88
CA LYS A 136 10.71 11.62 10.73
C LYS A 136 10.75 13.05 10.21
N PHE A 137 9.95 13.32 9.16
CA PHE A 137 9.74 14.65 8.61
C PHE A 137 8.27 15.05 8.81
N ILE A 138 8.04 16.27 9.24
CA ILE A 138 6.70 16.87 9.26
C ILE A 138 6.31 17.26 7.84
N PHE A 139 5.03 17.03 7.51
CA PHE A 139 4.47 17.43 6.24
C PHE A 139 3.04 17.92 6.38
N ASP A 140 2.62 18.75 5.44
CA ASP A 140 1.24 19.17 5.24
C ASP A 140 0.73 18.70 3.88
N ILE A 141 -0.59 18.71 3.72
CA ILE A 141 -1.27 18.45 2.45
C ILE A 141 -1.94 19.76 2.03
N GLU A 142 -1.44 20.38 1.00
CA GLU A 142 -1.95 21.65 0.52
C GLU A 142 -2.75 21.49 -0.79
N PRO A 143 -3.91 22.14 -0.92
CA PRO A 143 -4.71 22.09 -2.12
C PRO A 143 -3.90 22.48 -3.37
N GLY A 144 -3.99 21.67 -4.42
CA GLY A 144 -3.29 21.89 -5.68
C GLY A 144 -1.79 21.60 -5.66
N MET A 145 -1.16 21.45 -4.50
CA MET A 145 0.29 21.21 -4.35
C MET A 145 0.57 19.78 -3.84
N GLY A 146 -0.36 19.18 -3.08
CA GLY A 146 -0.17 17.86 -2.49
C GLY A 146 0.65 17.90 -1.20
N ILE A 147 1.57 16.94 -1.03
CA ILE A 147 2.39 16.80 0.18
C ILE A 147 3.55 17.78 0.16
N ILE A 148 3.64 18.62 1.19
CA ILE A 148 4.71 19.62 1.39
C ILE A 148 5.50 19.25 2.64
N ILE A 149 6.79 18.93 2.46
CA ILE A 149 7.71 18.64 3.57
C ILE A 149 8.12 19.93 4.25
N LYS A 150 7.82 20.07 5.54
CA LYS A 150 8.17 21.27 6.34
C LYS A 150 9.56 21.17 6.99
N GLY A 151 9.98 19.97 7.35
CA GLY A 151 11.30 19.73 7.94
C GLY A 151 11.35 18.50 8.85
N PRO A 152 12.52 18.20 9.41
CA PRO A 152 12.66 17.08 10.33
C PRO A 152 11.95 17.38 11.66
N LEU A 153 11.22 16.36 12.18
CA LEU A 153 10.44 16.43 13.42
C LEU A 153 11.25 16.97 14.60
N ARG A 154 12.53 16.64 14.71
CA ARG A 154 13.44 17.11 15.78
C ARG A 154 13.57 18.63 15.91
N ARG A 155 13.07 19.42 14.96
CA ARG A 155 13.04 20.88 15.05
C ARG A 155 11.81 21.41 15.79
N TYR A 156 10.86 20.56 16.10
CA TYR A 156 9.58 20.89 16.72
C TYR A 156 9.43 20.29 18.12
N ILE A 157 10.45 19.54 18.60
CA ILE A 157 10.54 18.96 19.94
C ILE A 157 11.45 19.79 20.81
#